data_152a5e67fe1ee73ea0d31e39dcf7baac
#
_entry.id   152a5e67fe1ee73ea0d31e39dcf7baac
#
_cell.length_a   1.000
_cell.length_b   1.000
_cell.length_c   1.000
_cell.angle_alpha   90.00
_cell.angle_beta   90.00
_cell.angle_gamma   90.00
#
_symmetry.space_group_name_H-M   'P 1'
#
loop_
_entity.id
_entity.type
_entity.pdbx_description
1 polymer ?
#
loop_
_entity_poly.entity_id
_entity_poly.type
_entity_poly.pdbx_seq_one_letter_code
_entity_poly.pdbx_strand_id
1 'polypeptide(L)'
;MSNHSKRKISKVCSEEAYDWLQKWIIDQNPNYPYPDTPMTHFDRNTTHREYLSKWIESVIVKVLRAKGADPQKAPDKGQSIDKSKVVTDVLGMKRVIGSRVFVKQKGVRPGRADVTCFFNGKQYNMEIKVGNDRMSELQLIEQKRAISNGEQYIIIKTIDEFIKLL
;
A
#
# COMPACT_ATOMS: atom_id res chain seq x y z
N MET A 1 -10.24 18.49 -15.06
CA MET A 1 -10.25 17.37 -14.11
C MET A 1 -11.59 17.28 -13.43
N SER A 2 -12.19 16.10 -13.35
CA SER A 2 -13.48 15.96 -12.69
C SER A 2 -13.32 16.20 -11.18
N ASN A 3 -14.17 17.02 -10.59
CA ASN A 3 -14.23 17.31 -9.15
C ASN A 3 -14.35 16.06 -8.23
N HIS A 4 -14.55 14.88 -8.82
CA HIS A 4 -14.70 13.62 -8.10
C HIS A 4 -13.39 13.07 -7.50
N SER A 5 -12.29 13.29 -8.20
CA SER A 5 -10.95 12.82 -7.77
C SER A 5 -10.47 13.59 -6.54
N LYS A 6 -10.62 14.92 -6.52
CA LYS A 6 -10.20 15.78 -5.41
C LYS A 6 -10.93 15.46 -4.09
N ARG A 7 -12.25 15.17 -4.13
CA ARG A 7 -13.04 14.91 -2.90
C ARG A 7 -12.66 13.63 -2.16
N LYS A 8 -12.13 12.62 -2.84
CA LYS A 8 -11.75 11.33 -2.20
C LYS A 8 -10.41 11.42 -1.52
N ILE A 9 -9.49 12.16 -2.10
CA ILE A 9 -8.15 12.35 -1.59
C ILE A 9 -8.14 13.29 -0.38
N SER A 10 -9.02 14.29 -0.33
CA SER A 10 -9.18 15.21 0.82
C SER A 10 -9.44 14.49 2.17
N LYS A 11 -9.88 13.22 2.14
CA LYS A 11 -10.05 12.41 3.36
C LYS A 11 -8.75 11.88 3.95
N VAL A 12 -7.68 11.80 3.15
CA VAL A 12 -6.41 11.19 3.54
C VAL A 12 -5.20 12.11 3.29
N CYS A 13 -5.45 13.31 2.74
CA CYS A 13 -4.43 14.29 2.41
C CYS A 13 -5.04 15.68 2.49
N SER A 14 -4.51 16.54 3.35
CA SER A 14 -4.88 17.97 3.41
C SER A 14 -4.40 18.71 2.17
N GLU A 15 -4.86 19.94 1.97
CA GLU A 15 -4.36 20.80 0.89
C GLU A 15 -2.88 21.11 1.08
N GLU A 16 -2.44 21.35 2.31
CA GLU A 16 -1.03 21.60 2.64
C GLU A 16 -0.14 20.39 2.33
N ALA A 17 -0.58 19.18 2.70
CA ALA A 17 0.12 17.95 2.36
C ALA A 17 0.14 17.69 0.85
N TYR A 18 -0.93 18.07 0.15
CA TYR A 18 -1.00 18.01 -1.29
C TYR A 18 0.01 18.95 -1.96
N ASP A 19 0.07 20.19 -1.53
CA ASP A 19 1.00 21.20 -2.05
C ASP A 19 2.45 20.79 -1.77
N TRP A 20 2.71 20.23 -0.59
CA TRP A 20 4.02 19.65 -0.27
C TRP A 20 4.41 18.53 -1.23
N LEU A 21 3.49 17.59 -1.51
CA LEU A 21 3.73 16.51 -2.48
C LEU A 21 3.97 17.04 -3.89
N GLN A 22 3.21 18.05 -4.32
CA GLN A 22 3.41 18.69 -5.62
C GLN A 22 4.80 19.29 -5.75
N LYS A 23 5.17 20.13 -4.78
CA LYS A 23 6.51 20.73 -4.73
C LYS A 23 7.59 19.67 -4.73
N TRP A 24 7.46 18.65 -3.90
CA TRP A 24 8.41 17.57 -3.81
C TRP A 24 8.56 16.81 -5.14
N ILE A 25 7.46 16.53 -5.87
CA ILE A 25 7.52 15.87 -7.20
C ILE A 25 8.25 16.73 -8.21
N ILE A 26 7.99 18.03 -8.23
CA ILE A 26 8.66 18.98 -9.13
C ILE A 26 10.16 19.04 -8.80
N ASP A 27 10.53 19.08 -7.52
CA ASP A 27 11.93 19.08 -7.08
C ASP A 27 12.67 17.80 -7.51
N GLN A 28 11.98 16.64 -7.49
CA GLN A 28 12.56 15.37 -7.93
C GLN A 28 12.57 15.21 -9.47
N ASN A 29 11.68 15.87 -10.17
CA ASN A 29 11.59 15.81 -11.63
C ASN A 29 11.16 17.18 -12.21
N PRO A 30 12.12 18.09 -12.44
CA PRO A 30 11.82 19.43 -12.94
C PRO A 30 11.10 19.48 -14.30
N ASN A 31 11.21 18.41 -15.07
CA ASN A 31 10.57 18.28 -16.38
C ASN A 31 9.22 17.57 -16.31
N TYR A 32 8.63 17.43 -15.12
CA TYR A 32 7.33 16.79 -14.96
C TYR A 32 6.23 17.60 -15.69
N PRO A 33 5.58 17.00 -16.72
CA PRO A 33 4.74 17.78 -17.64
C PRO A 33 3.38 18.19 -17.06
N TYR A 34 3.02 17.67 -15.87
CA TYR A 34 1.69 17.87 -15.27
C TYR A 34 1.80 18.23 -13.79
N PRO A 35 2.35 19.41 -13.43
CA PRO A 35 2.53 19.82 -12.04
C PRO A 35 1.20 19.85 -11.26
N ASP A 36 0.08 20.12 -11.93
CA ASP A 36 -1.24 20.19 -11.31
C ASP A 36 -1.90 18.82 -11.04
N THR A 37 -1.24 17.71 -11.40
CA THR A 37 -1.82 16.37 -11.34
C THR A 37 -0.97 15.31 -10.65
N PRO A 38 -0.17 15.62 -9.63
CA PRO A 38 0.70 14.64 -8.99
C PRO A 38 -0.08 13.50 -8.35
N MET A 39 -1.32 13.75 -7.93
CA MET A 39 -2.21 12.76 -7.33
C MET A 39 -2.72 11.74 -8.35
N THR A 40 -2.97 12.15 -9.59
CA THR A 40 -3.37 11.22 -10.67
C THR A 40 -2.22 10.35 -11.14
N HIS A 41 -0.99 10.81 -10.96
CA HIS A 41 0.20 10.02 -11.28
C HIS A 41 0.41 8.86 -10.32
N PHE A 42 0.04 9.04 -9.04
CA PHE A 42 0.09 7.98 -8.04
C PHE A 42 -1.11 7.04 -8.10
N ASP A 43 -2.23 7.49 -8.67
CA ASP A 43 -3.50 6.79 -8.65
C ASP A 43 -4.24 6.87 -9.98
N ARG A 44 -4.00 5.91 -10.85
CA ARG A 44 -4.69 5.86 -12.15
C ARG A 44 -6.10 5.30 -12.13
N ASN A 45 -6.55 4.57 -11.09
CA ASN A 45 -7.79 3.76 -11.21
C ASN A 45 -8.65 3.66 -9.96
N THR A 46 -8.66 4.65 -9.05
CA THR A 46 -9.23 4.40 -7.75
C THR A 46 -10.56 5.04 -7.44
N THR A 47 -11.55 4.19 -7.23
CA THR A 47 -12.89 4.56 -6.76
C THR A 47 -13.23 4.03 -5.36
N HIS A 48 -12.45 3.12 -4.76
CA HIS A 48 -12.77 2.43 -3.51
C HIS A 48 -11.76 2.67 -2.37
N ARG A 49 -12.17 2.36 -1.13
CA ARG A 49 -11.44 2.51 0.12
C ARG A 49 -10.09 1.77 0.14
N GLU A 50 -10.04 0.55 -0.42
CA GLU A 50 -8.80 -0.23 -0.60
C GLU A 50 -7.74 0.52 -1.41
N TYR A 51 -8.16 1.40 -2.24
CA TYR A 51 -7.33 2.18 -3.11
C TYR A 51 -6.70 3.38 -2.42
N LEU A 52 -7.38 3.99 -1.48
CA LEU A 52 -6.79 5.07 -0.68
C LEU A 52 -5.60 4.55 0.14
N SER A 53 -5.71 3.34 0.72
CA SER A 53 -4.58 2.73 1.42
C SER A 53 -3.42 2.39 0.49
N LYS A 54 -3.69 1.81 -0.69
CA LYS A 54 -2.67 1.55 -1.71
C LYS A 54 -2.04 2.82 -2.27
N TRP A 55 -2.82 3.88 -2.37
CA TRP A 55 -2.29 5.18 -2.78
C TRP A 55 -1.33 5.73 -1.73
N ILE A 56 -1.71 5.77 -0.46
CA ILE A 56 -0.83 6.17 0.65
C ILE A 56 0.44 5.31 0.66
N GLU A 57 0.31 4.00 0.57
CA GLU A 57 1.44 3.06 0.48
C GLU A 57 2.38 3.41 -0.67
N SER A 58 1.83 3.71 -1.85
CA SER A 58 2.62 4.09 -3.03
C SER A 58 3.37 5.41 -2.82
N VAL A 59 2.73 6.40 -2.21
CA VAL A 59 3.35 7.70 -1.86
C VAL A 59 4.49 7.48 -0.88
N ILE A 60 4.25 6.76 0.21
CA ILE A 60 5.25 6.45 1.24
C ILE A 60 6.49 5.81 0.61
N VAL A 61 6.29 4.76 -0.18
CA VAL A 61 7.41 4.03 -0.82
C VAL A 61 8.21 4.93 -1.76
N LYS A 62 7.52 5.76 -2.56
CA LYS A 62 8.22 6.66 -3.50
C LYS A 62 9.01 7.74 -2.79
N VAL A 63 8.42 8.37 -1.78
CA VAL A 63 9.09 9.42 -1.00
C VAL A 63 10.29 8.86 -0.25
N LEU A 64 10.16 7.72 0.41
CA LEU A 64 11.25 7.09 1.15
C LEU A 64 12.40 6.68 0.22
N ARG A 65 12.10 6.11 -0.95
CA ARG A 65 13.13 5.78 -1.95
C ARG A 65 13.89 7.00 -2.43
N ALA A 66 13.21 8.09 -2.71
CA ALA A 66 13.86 9.32 -3.13
C ALA A 66 14.72 9.94 -2.02
N LYS A 67 14.41 9.66 -0.75
CA LYS A 67 15.26 10.02 0.40
C LYS A 67 16.40 9.01 0.66
N GLY A 68 16.59 8.03 -0.23
CA GLY A 68 17.68 7.05 -0.13
C GLY A 68 17.39 5.87 0.79
N ALA A 69 16.14 5.71 1.28
CA ALA A 69 15.74 4.52 2.02
C ALA A 69 15.36 3.37 1.07
N ASP A 70 15.34 2.14 1.59
CA ASP A 70 14.87 0.95 0.87
C ASP A 70 13.57 0.39 1.50
N PRO A 71 12.42 1.03 1.22
CA PRO A 71 11.13 0.55 1.74
C PRO A 71 10.70 -0.74 1.06
N GLN A 72 10.33 -1.72 1.87
CA GLN A 72 9.81 -3.00 1.45
C GLN A 72 8.30 -3.04 1.73
N LYS A 73 7.52 -3.34 0.71
CA LYS A 73 6.08 -3.59 0.88
C LYS A 73 5.87 -4.97 1.50
N ALA A 74 4.83 -5.12 2.31
CA ALA A 74 4.40 -6.46 2.70
C ALA A 74 4.11 -7.28 1.44
N PRO A 75 4.65 -8.50 1.33
CA PRO A 75 4.34 -9.36 0.20
C PRO A 75 2.83 -9.64 0.21
N ASP A 76 2.24 -9.70 -0.99
CA ASP A 76 0.83 -10.03 -1.15
C ASP A 76 0.46 -11.28 -0.36
N LYS A 77 -0.71 -11.24 0.30
CA LYS A 77 -1.19 -12.29 1.24
C LYS A 77 -1.32 -13.68 0.64
N GLY A 78 -1.01 -13.84 -0.65
CA GLY A 78 -1.05 -15.09 -1.40
C GLY A 78 -1.44 -14.88 -2.85
N GLN A 79 -1.43 -15.94 -3.62
CA GLN A 79 -1.75 -15.94 -5.04
C GLN A 79 -2.94 -16.86 -5.32
N SER A 80 -3.87 -16.38 -6.14
CA SER A 80 -4.94 -17.22 -6.66
C SER A 80 -4.39 -18.03 -7.84
N ILE A 81 -4.24 -19.33 -7.65
CA ILE A 81 -3.78 -20.26 -8.67
C ILE A 81 -4.98 -20.96 -9.27
N ASP A 82 -5.10 -20.91 -10.59
CA ASP A 82 -6.10 -21.69 -11.30
C ASP A 82 -5.65 -23.16 -11.36
N LYS A 83 -6.37 -24.02 -10.65
CA LYS A 83 -6.18 -25.46 -10.64
C LYS A 83 -7.23 -26.20 -11.46
N SER A 84 -8.00 -25.47 -12.28
CA SER A 84 -8.97 -26.10 -13.17
C SER A 84 -8.26 -26.94 -14.25
N LYS A 85 -8.85 -28.07 -14.54
CA LYS A 85 -8.40 -28.99 -15.62
C LYS A 85 -9.57 -29.32 -16.52
N VAL A 86 -9.33 -29.34 -17.82
CA VAL A 86 -10.29 -29.85 -18.77
C VAL A 86 -10.16 -31.38 -18.81
N VAL A 87 -11.22 -32.06 -18.47
CA VAL A 87 -11.30 -33.52 -18.50
C VAL A 87 -12.34 -33.92 -19.54
N THR A 88 -12.00 -34.86 -20.41
CA THR A 88 -12.94 -35.44 -21.37
C THR A 88 -13.57 -36.68 -20.72
N ASP A 89 -14.90 -36.71 -20.63
CA ASP A 89 -15.62 -37.85 -20.08
C ASP A 89 -15.69 -39.04 -21.11
N VAL A 90 -16.23 -40.15 -20.65
CA VAL A 90 -16.36 -41.38 -21.47
C VAL A 90 -17.23 -41.21 -22.71
N LEU A 91 -18.01 -40.15 -22.79
CA LEU A 91 -18.86 -39.78 -23.92
C LEU A 91 -18.19 -38.76 -24.86
N GLY A 92 -16.91 -38.42 -24.61
CA GLY A 92 -16.18 -37.42 -25.39
C GLY A 92 -16.49 -35.96 -25.04
N MET A 93 -17.29 -35.69 -24.00
CA MET A 93 -17.67 -34.36 -23.59
C MET A 93 -16.57 -33.74 -22.73
N LYS A 94 -16.16 -32.51 -23.06
CA LYS A 94 -15.17 -31.76 -22.28
C LYS A 94 -15.85 -31.06 -21.08
N ARG A 95 -15.37 -31.35 -19.90
CA ARG A 95 -15.79 -30.68 -18.65
C ARG A 95 -14.61 -30.02 -17.97
N VAL A 96 -14.85 -28.84 -17.41
CA VAL A 96 -13.86 -28.15 -16.55
C VAL A 96 -14.07 -28.62 -15.11
N ILE A 97 -13.07 -29.29 -14.55
CA ILE A 97 -13.07 -29.74 -13.14
C ILE A 97 -12.02 -28.98 -12.39
N GLY A 98 -12.37 -28.55 -11.18
CA GLY A 98 -11.52 -27.74 -10.30
C GLY A 98 -11.92 -26.27 -10.28
N SER A 99 -11.25 -25.52 -9.41
CA SER A 99 -11.52 -24.11 -9.20
C SER A 99 -10.22 -23.35 -8.94
N ARG A 100 -10.30 -22.05 -8.90
CA ARG A 100 -9.22 -21.21 -8.39
C ARG A 100 -9.05 -21.44 -6.90
N VAL A 101 -7.83 -21.75 -6.49
CA VAL A 101 -7.46 -21.93 -5.08
C VAL A 101 -6.54 -20.81 -4.66
N PHE A 102 -6.88 -20.16 -3.56
CA PHE A 102 -6.00 -19.15 -2.97
C PHE A 102 -4.88 -19.86 -2.18
N VAL A 103 -3.65 -19.69 -2.64
CA VAL A 103 -2.46 -20.25 -1.97
C VAL A 103 -1.75 -19.15 -1.21
N LYS A 104 -1.71 -19.26 0.12
CA LYS A 104 -0.93 -18.35 0.96
C LYS A 104 0.55 -18.50 0.66
N GLN A 105 1.26 -17.40 0.59
CA GLN A 105 2.71 -17.40 0.44
C GLN A 105 3.35 -18.02 1.69
N LYS A 106 4.16 -19.08 1.51
CA LYS A 106 4.87 -19.71 2.62
C LYS A 106 5.97 -18.79 3.14
N GLY A 107 6.18 -18.80 4.47
CA GLY A 107 7.25 -18.04 5.12
C GLY A 107 6.92 -16.57 5.40
N VAL A 108 5.75 -16.08 5.00
CA VAL A 108 5.32 -14.72 5.35
C VAL A 108 4.72 -14.72 6.75
N ARG A 109 5.27 -13.88 7.63
CA ARG A 109 4.74 -13.70 8.98
C ARG A 109 3.39 -12.98 8.91
N PRO A 110 2.33 -13.53 9.52
CA PRO A 110 1.03 -12.87 9.53
C PRO A 110 1.07 -11.58 10.39
N GLY A 111 0.25 -10.60 10.04
CA GLY A 111 0.15 -9.33 10.76
C GLY A 111 1.30 -8.34 10.51
N ARG A 112 2.19 -8.64 9.56
CA ARG A 112 3.27 -7.73 9.17
C ARG A 112 2.70 -6.39 8.66
N ALA A 113 3.37 -5.29 9.00
CA ALA A 113 3.01 -3.95 8.54
C ALA A 113 3.08 -3.82 7.01
N ASP A 114 2.28 -2.93 6.43
CA ASP A 114 2.17 -2.73 4.98
C ASP A 114 3.49 -2.30 4.34
N VAL A 115 4.25 -1.42 5.03
CA VAL A 115 5.56 -0.97 4.58
C VAL A 115 6.56 -1.09 5.71
N THR A 116 7.72 -1.68 5.44
CA THR A 116 8.86 -1.71 6.35
C THR A 116 10.06 -1.03 5.71
N CYS A 117 10.79 -0.23 6.45
CA CYS A 117 12.04 0.33 5.95
C CYS A 117 13.04 0.61 7.07
N PHE A 118 14.31 0.60 6.71
CA PHE A 118 15.39 1.11 7.55
C PHE A 118 15.72 2.53 7.09
N PHE A 119 15.58 3.49 7.98
CA PHE A 119 15.80 4.90 7.66
C PHE A 119 16.33 5.66 8.87
N ASN A 120 17.32 6.53 8.68
CA ASN A 120 17.97 7.30 9.75
C ASN A 120 18.39 6.45 10.97
N GLY A 121 18.94 5.25 10.72
CA GLY A 121 19.44 4.36 11.77
C GLY A 121 18.34 3.61 12.55
N LYS A 122 17.08 3.69 12.12
CA LYS A 122 15.95 3.03 12.79
C LYS A 122 15.16 2.16 11.82
N GLN A 123 14.62 1.05 12.35
CA GLN A 123 13.65 0.21 11.64
C GLN A 123 12.26 0.76 11.85
N TYR A 124 11.57 1.05 10.75
CA TYR A 124 10.18 1.51 10.74
C TYR A 124 9.27 0.43 10.18
N ASN A 125 8.16 0.18 10.87
CA ASN A 125 7.05 -0.64 10.43
C ASN A 125 5.83 0.28 10.34
N MET A 126 5.35 0.52 9.13
CA MET A 126 4.27 1.46 8.85
C MET A 126 3.03 0.68 8.42
N GLU A 127 2.00 0.73 9.25
CA GLU A 127 0.69 0.15 8.97
C GLU A 127 -0.27 1.22 8.49
N ILE A 128 -0.96 1.00 7.38
CA ILE A 128 -1.84 1.98 6.78
C ILE A 128 -3.29 1.65 7.13
N LYS A 129 -3.98 2.60 7.78
CA LYS A 129 -5.36 2.44 8.22
C LYS A 129 -6.22 3.62 7.76
N VAL A 130 -7.10 3.41 6.80
CA VAL A 130 -7.94 4.46 6.21
C VAL A 130 -9.36 4.41 6.77
N GLY A 131 -9.86 5.55 7.23
CA GLY A 131 -11.22 5.69 7.75
C GLY A 131 -11.44 4.86 9.02
N ASN A 132 -12.42 3.94 9.01
CA ASN A 132 -12.77 3.08 10.16
C ASN A 132 -12.00 1.74 10.18
N ASP A 133 -10.94 1.60 9.41
CA ASP A 133 -10.14 0.39 9.43
C ASP A 133 -9.42 0.23 10.78
N ARG A 134 -9.43 -1.00 11.31
CA ARG A 134 -8.87 -1.32 12.63
C ARG A 134 -7.75 -2.34 12.50
N MET A 135 -6.86 -2.34 13.48
CA MET A 135 -5.84 -3.37 13.60
C MET A 135 -6.49 -4.73 13.85
N SER A 136 -6.02 -5.76 13.15
CA SER A 136 -6.37 -7.15 13.46
C SER A 136 -5.57 -7.63 14.69
N GLU A 137 -6.01 -8.71 15.33
CA GLU A 137 -5.27 -9.31 16.46
C GLU A 137 -3.83 -9.65 16.08
N LEU A 138 -3.62 -10.19 14.89
CA LEU A 138 -2.27 -10.54 14.40
C LEU A 138 -1.39 -9.30 14.20
N GLN A 139 -1.96 -8.18 13.76
CA GLN A 139 -1.24 -6.91 13.64
C GLN A 139 -0.89 -6.34 15.02
N LEU A 140 -1.78 -6.47 16.00
CA LEU A 140 -1.50 -6.04 17.38
C LEU A 140 -0.39 -6.88 18.02
N ILE A 141 -0.35 -8.19 17.76
CA ILE A 141 0.75 -9.07 18.21
C ILE A 141 2.07 -8.63 17.56
N GLU A 142 2.06 -8.39 16.25
CA GLU A 142 3.27 -7.97 15.54
C GLU A 142 3.74 -6.57 15.98
N GLN A 143 2.82 -5.65 16.26
CA GLN A 143 3.14 -4.34 16.82
C GLN A 143 3.87 -4.46 18.16
N LYS A 144 3.35 -5.29 19.08
CA LYS A 144 3.99 -5.54 20.38
C LYS A 144 5.40 -6.14 20.21
N ARG A 145 5.54 -7.10 19.29
CA ARG A 145 6.82 -7.70 18.96
C ARG A 145 7.83 -6.67 18.45
N ALA A 146 7.43 -5.85 17.48
CA ALA A 146 8.28 -4.82 16.89
C ALA A 146 8.77 -3.84 17.96
N ILE A 147 7.86 -3.33 18.78
CA ILE A 147 8.20 -2.39 19.87
C ILE A 147 9.16 -3.04 20.89
N SER A 148 8.94 -4.29 21.28
CA SER A 148 9.84 -4.99 22.21
C SER A 148 11.24 -5.22 21.65
N ASN A 149 11.39 -5.24 20.34
CA ASN A 149 12.67 -5.33 19.63
C ASN A 149 13.33 -3.95 19.37
N GLY A 150 12.74 -2.85 19.85
CA GLY A 150 13.24 -1.51 19.63
C GLY A 150 12.93 -0.94 18.25
N GLU A 151 12.07 -1.62 17.46
CA GLU A 151 11.61 -1.15 16.17
C GLU A 151 10.52 -0.07 16.35
N GLN A 152 10.42 0.88 15.42
CA GLN A 152 9.32 1.84 15.39
C GLN A 152 8.11 1.21 14.69
N TYR A 153 6.94 1.21 15.33
CA TYR A 153 5.69 0.76 14.71
C TYR A 153 4.72 1.91 14.66
N ILE A 154 4.35 2.34 13.45
CA ILE A 154 3.58 3.56 13.22
C ILE A 154 2.33 3.22 12.42
N ILE A 155 1.19 3.73 12.88
CA ILE A 155 -0.08 3.65 12.16
C ILE A 155 -0.25 4.95 11.39
N ILE A 156 -0.36 4.86 10.07
CA ILE A 156 -0.54 6.01 9.18
C ILE A 156 -1.96 6.01 8.65
N LYS A 157 -2.71 7.05 8.95
CA LYS A 157 -4.08 7.27 8.47
C LYS A 157 -4.17 8.27 7.34
N THR A 158 -3.23 9.22 7.32
CA THR A 158 -3.18 10.32 6.35
C THR A 158 -1.75 10.57 5.88
N ILE A 159 -1.62 11.23 4.74
CA ILE A 159 -0.31 11.69 4.25
C ILE A 159 0.29 12.75 5.18
N ASP A 160 -0.54 13.57 5.81
CA ASP A 160 -0.09 14.57 6.79
C ASP A 160 0.68 13.94 7.95
N GLU A 161 0.20 12.79 8.45
CA GLU A 161 0.90 12.04 9.49
C GLU A 161 2.25 11.51 9.00
N PHE A 162 2.30 11.02 7.76
CA PHE A 162 3.54 10.54 7.16
C PHE A 162 4.56 11.67 6.95
N ILE A 163 4.14 12.83 6.46
CA ILE A 163 5.04 13.98 6.23
C ILE A 163 5.70 14.44 7.53
N LYS A 164 5.00 14.37 8.67
CA LYS A 164 5.55 14.72 9.99
C LYS A 164 6.67 13.80 10.48
N LEU A 165 6.82 12.62 9.86
CA LEU A 165 7.87 11.65 10.19
C LEU A 165 9.17 11.89 9.41
N LEU A 166 9.11 12.70 8.36
CA LEU A 166 10.23 12.98 7.45
C LEU A 166 11.15 14.10 7.92
#